data_103a3a5b82a2f957c465ad6d33dc762d
#
_entry.id   103a3a5b82a2f957c465ad6d33dc762d
#
_cell.length_a   1.000
_cell.length_b   1.000
_cell.length_c   1.000
_cell.angle_alpha   90.00
_cell.angle_beta   90.00
_cell.angle_gamma   90.00
#
_symmetry.space_group_name_H-M   'P 1'
#
loop_
_entity.id
_entity.type
_entity.pdbx_description
1 polymer ?
#
loop_
_entity_poly.entity_id
_entity_poly.type
_entity_poly.pdbx_seq_one_letter_code
_entity_poly.pdbx_strand_id
1 'polypeptide(L)'
;CFWDMEWQQGGEHDGKITCIVAYDNYDCKYSTFIWFPSGTILADIKNVNIFTSEEDMLNAFLEFMISKRPDMLISWYGWKFDLPKLIERNTIYNIDSRLLSPYNEVKGVSWDGKRVKIYPKQVNGSSPVSQPIKGLITVALDLVFERQWNDAQRGTLPSMALDYISETVLGDKKLVSEKFPDKNEFFARGWLEDTVTYVDYAVKDVELLKRIDDENHCIDSVLSLQKLLIAPFDACFYASNMGGIYFMRNASWKAPTGKKGERVNYEGAMIYNPLTEGTNGLHSNVAAFDFAGLYPSMIISRNISWESKSEVPTEFAVNLAIPRDFSKVKEEKMLYYKTDELGLLPKSLIGLKDLRNDYKRKMKLASSKDEKIKWNNNQMAVKRLMASFYGITAYQGFGWADIDLAASITASAREAIRLAAFKVRELE
;
A
#
# COMPACT_ATOMS: atom_id res chain seq x y z
N CYS A 1 -13.95 10.08 3.88
CA CYS A 1 -14.29 11.06 2.84
C CYS A 1 -13.46 10.77 1.60
N PHE A 2 -14.11 10.48 0.47
CA PHE A 2 -13.47 10.39 -0.85
C PHE A 2 -13.54 11.75 -1.50
N TRP A 3 -12.50 12.18 -2.18
CA TRP A 3 -12.46 13.49 -2.81
C TRP A 3 -11.57 13.52 -4.04
N ASP A 4 -11.85 14.47 -4.92
CA ASP A 4 -11.07 14.77 -6.11
C ASP A 4 -11.25 16.24 -6.48
N MET A 5 -10.35 16.79 -7.29
CA MET A 5 -10.47 18.17 -7.74
C MET A 5 -9.97 18.37 -9.16
N GLU A 6 -10.58 19.32 -9.82
CA GLU A 6 -10.21 19.74 -11.15
C GLU A 6 -9.67 21.16 -11.17
N TRP A 7 -8.73 21.43 -12.05
CA TRP A 7 -8.17 22.77 -12.24
C TRP A 7 -8.05 23.11 -13.72
N GLN A 8 -8.11 24.39 -14.03
CA GLN A 8 -7.97 24.83 -15.40
C GLN A 8 -6.55 24.59 -15.91
N GLN A 9 -6.45 24.01 -17.10
CA GLN A 9 -5.20 23.78 -17.81
C GLN A 9 -5.17 24.68 -19.06
N GLY A 10 -4.37 25.74 -18.99
CA GLY A 10 -4.31 26.78 -20.00
C GLY A 10 -5.42 27.83 -19.88
N GLY A 11 -5.30 28.93 -20.64
CA GLY A 11 -6.25 30.03 -20.61
C GLY A 11 -6.04 31.03 -19.50
N GLU A 12 -7.06 31.90 -19.25
CA GLU A 12 -6.97 33.04 -18.35
C GLU A 12 -6.79 32.64 -16.87
N HIS A 13 -7.33 31.49 -16.50
CA HIS A 13 -7.31 31.00 -15.11
C HIS A 13 -6.42 29.77 -14.93
N ASP A 14 -5.38 29.63 -15.76
CA ASP A 14 -4.47 28.49 -15.74
C ASP A 14 -3.95 28.20 -14.33
N GLY A 15 -4.03 26.94 -13.94
CA GLY A 15 -3.61 26.45 -12.63
C GLY A 15 -4.56 26.76 -11.48
N LYS A 16 -5.67 27.49 -11.66
CA LYS A 16 -6.71 27.66 -10.63
C LYS A 16 -7.55 26.40 -10.50
N ILE A 17 -7.87 26.04 -9.26
CA ILE A 17 -8.82 24.95 -8.98
C ILE A 17 -10.21 25.45 -9.37
N THR A 18 -10.88 24.72 -10.23
CA THR A 18 -12.21 25.09 -10.76
C THR A 18 -13.33 24.38 -10.03
N CYS A 19 -13.13 23.12 -9.66
CA CYS A 19 -14.12 22.29 -8.98
C CYS A 19 -13.46 21.39 -7.95
N ILE A 20 -14.13 21.20 -6.80
CA ILE A 20 -13.77 20.21 -5.79
C ILE A 20 -15.02 19.38 -5.48
N VAL A 21 -14.86 18.06 -5.48
CA VAL A 21 -15.94 17.14 -5.11
C VAL A 21 -15.50 16.28 -3.94
N ALA A 22 -16.36 16.16 -2.95
CA ALA A 22 -16.15 15.31 -1.80
C ALA A 22 -17.38 14.42 -1.57
N TYR A 23 -17.16 13.14 -1.29
CA TYR A 23 -18.20 12.20 -0.85
C TYR A 23 -17.97 11.85 0.62
N ASP A 24 -18.92 12.20 1.46
CA ASP A 24 -18.93 11.82 2.87
C ASP A 24 -19.69 10.51 3.05
N ASN A 25 -18.99 9.47 3.50
CA ASN A 25 -19.59 8.15 3.69
C ASN A 25 -20.50 8.03 4.94
N TYR A 26 -20.46 9.00 5.87
CA TYR A 26 -21.40 9.05 7.00
C TYR A 26 -22.77 9.53 6.55
N ASP A 27 -22.79 10.63 5.80
CA ASP A 27 -24.04 11.20 5.28
C ASP A 27 -24.47 10.58 3.96
N CYS A 28 -23.62 9.79 3.34
CA CYS A 28 -23.80 9.22 1.99
C CYS A 28 -24.13 10.28 0.94
N LYS A 29 -23.43 11.43 1.00
CA LYS A 29 -23.70 12.60 0.16
C LYS A 29 -22.46 13.10 -0.54
N TYR A 30 -22.66 13.54 -1.78
CA TYR A 30 -21.70 14.32 -2.51
C TYR A 30 -21.86 15.81 -2.15
N SER A 31 -20.74 16.50 -1.98
CA SER A 31 -20.66 17.95 -1.84
C SER A 31 -19.74 18.45 -2.93
N THR A 32 -20.28 19.25 -3.85
CA THR A 32 -19.54 19.82 -4.98
C THR A 32 -19.38 21.31 -4.76
N PHE A 33 -18.17 21.80 -4.95
CA PHE A 33 -17.78 23.21 -4.83
C PHE A 33 -17.22 23.66 -6.17
N ILE A 34 -17.79 24.68 -6.77
CA ILE A 34 -17.35 25.24 -8.05
C ILE A 34 -17.48 26.76 -8.03
N TRP A 35 -16.58 27.44 -8.70
CA TRP A 35 -16.65 28.88 -8.82
C TRP A 35 -16.71 29.32 -10.30
N PHE A 36 -17.26 30.49 -10.53
CA PHE A 36 -17.35 31.09 -11.85
C PHE A 36 -16.97 32.57 -11.81
N PRO A 37 -16.27 33.09 -12.82
CA PRO A 37 -16.04 34.53 -12.96
C PRO A 37 -17.36 35.30 -13.02
N SER A 38 -17.36 36.53 -12.52
CA SER A 38 -18.53 37.41 -12.57
C SER A 38 -19.03 37.60 -14.00
N GLY A 39 -20.34 37.49 -14.19
CA GLY A 39 -20.97 37.60 -15.49
C GLY A 39 -21.08 36.27 -16.31
N THR A 40 -20.63 35.15 -15.75
CA THR A 40 -20.83 33.84 -16.37
C THR A 40 -22.33 33.50 -16.38
N ILE A 41 -22.86 33.08 -17.52
CA ILE A 41 -24.21 32.56 -17.63
C ILE A 41 -24.19 31.11 -17.15
N LEU A 42 -24.83 30.86 -16.01
CA LEU A 42 -24.85 29.53 -15.41
C LEU A 42 -25.98 28.68 -15.99
N ALA A 43 -25.67 27.41 -16.27
CA ALA A 43 -26.68 26.38 -16.46
C ALA A 43 -27.35 26.08 -15.11
N ASP A 44 -28.56 25.52 -15.13
CA ASP A 44 -29.24 25.02 -13.92
C ASP A 44 -28.56 23.74 -13.41
N ILE A 45 -27.58 23.92 -12.52
CA ILE A 45 -26.82 22.81 -11.91
C ILE A 45 -27.38 22.56 -10.53
N LYS A 46 -27.83 21.32 -10.28
CA LYS A 46 -28.42 20.93 -9.00
C LYS A 46 -27.38 20.36 -8.03
N ASN A 47 -27.62 20.57 -6.74
CA ASN A 47 -26.78 20.02 -5.66
C ASN A 47 -25.31 20.45 -5.67
N VAL A 48 -25.03 21.67 -6.10
CA VAL A 48 -23.69 22.26 -6.22
C VAL A 48 -23.61 23.57 -5.43
N ASN A 49 -22.53 23.76 -4.68
CA ASN A 49 -22.21 25.03 -4.04
C ASN A 49 -21.45 25.91 -5.03
N ILE A 50 -22.05 27.01 -5.46
CA ILE A 50 -21.52 27.92 -6.48
C ILE A 50 -20.92 29.16 -5.80
N PHE A 51 -19.72 29.54 -6.21
CA PHE A 51 -18.98 30.69 -5.71
C PHE A 51 -18.61 31.65 -6.85
N THR A 52 -18.26 32.89 -6.52
CA THR A 52 -17.84 33.92 -7.48
C THR A 52 -16.34 34.06 -7.62
N SER A 53 -15.58 33.38 -6.75
CA SER A 53 -14.13 33.34 -6.80
C SER A 53 -13.59 31.98 -6.35
N GLU A 54 -12.37 31.65 -6.79
CA GLU A 54 -11.63 30.49 -6.26
C GLU A 54 -11.38 30.62 -4.77
N GLU A 55 -11.09 31.83 -4.28
CA GLU A 55 -10.83 32.08 -2.87
C GLU A 55 -12.02 31.71 -1.98
N ASP A 56 -13.24 32.13 -2.36
CA ASP A 56 -14.47 31.80 -1.63
C ASP A 56 -14.74 30.30 -1.64
N MET A 57 -14.53 29.65 -2.78
CA MET A 57 -14.67 28.21 -2.92
C MET A 57 -13.69 27.42 -2.02
N LEU A 58 -12.43 27.84 -1.99
CA LEU A 58 -11.40 27.21 -1.14
C LEU A 58 -11.69 27.38 0.35
N ASN A 59 -12.13 28.57 0.78
CA ASN A 59 -12.56 28.81 2.14
C ASN A 59 -13.76 27.93 2.51
N ALA A 60 -14.77 27.82 1.64
CA ALA A 60 -15.93 26.99 1.87
C ALA A 60 -15.57 25.49 1.96
N PHE A 61 -14.64 25.03 1.13
CA PHE A 61 -14.14 23.67 1.23
C PHE A 61 -13.36 23.41 2.53
N LEU A 62 -12.55 24.37 2.97
CA LEU A 62 -11.86 24.30 4.27
C LEU A 62 -12.86 24.24 5.44
N GLU A 63 -13.90 25.07 5.42
CA GLU A 63 -14.98 25.04 6.41
C GLU A 63 -15.74 23.69 6.40
N PHE A 64 -16.01 23.15 5.23
CA PHE A 64 -16.57 21.81 5.09
C PHE A 64 -15.69 20.76 5.76
N MET A 65 -14.39 20.75 5.51
CA MET A 65 -13.44 19.83 6.13
C MET A 65 -13.37 19.98 7.64
N ILE A 66 -13.41 21.23 8.15
CA ILE A 66 -13.43 21.53 9.59
C ILE A 66 -14.73 21.04 10.23
N SER A 67 -15.87 21.23 9.57
CA SER A 67 -17.17 20.82 10.09
C SER A 67 -17.38 19.32 10.10
N LYS A 68 -16.94 18.63 9.03
CA LYS A 68 -17.09 17.20 8.87
C LYS A 68 -16.05 16.38 9.64
N ARG A 69 -14.84 16.90 9.79
CA ARG A 69 -13.72 16.24 10.46
C ARG A 69 -13.60 14.74 10.11
N PRO A 70 -13.43 14.42 8.84
CA PRO A 70 -13.35 13.02 8.43
C PRO A 70 -12.14 12.34 9.08
N ASP A 71 -12.27 11.05 9.43
CA ASP A 71 -11.13 10.25 9.93
C ASP A 71 -10.10 10.01 8.84
N MET A 72 -10.56 9.88 7.59
CA MET A 72 -9.72 9.63 6.43
C MET A 72 -10.13 10.51 5.25
N LEU A 73 -9.13 11.02 4.53
CA LEU A 73 -9.27 11.73 3.27
C LEU A 73 -8.65 10.88 2.16
N ILE A 74 -9.46 10.39 1.23
CA ILE A 74 -9.11 9.37 0.25
C ILE A 74 -9.21 9.94 -1.15
N SER A 75 -8.17 9.79 -1.94
CA SER A 75 -8.10 10.27 -3.34
C SER A 75 -7.25 9.35 -4.20
N TRP A 76 -7.34 9.52 -5.54
CA TRP A 76 -6.46 8.85 -6.50
C TRP A 76 -5.30 9.77 -6.83
N TYR A 77 -4.08 9.34 -6.67
CA TYR A 77 -2.87 10.17 -6.80
C TYR A 77 -2.82 11.43 -5.90
N GLY A 78 -3.71 11.56 -4.92
CA GLY A 78 -3.92 12.79 -4.17
C GLY A 78 -2.69 13.35 -3.47
N TRP A 79 -1.72 12.52 -3.10
CA TRP A 79 -0.46 13.01 -2.51
C TRP A 79 0.49 13.65 -3.50
N LYS A 80 0.39 13.24 -4.78
CA LYS A 80 1.25 13.77 -5.83
C LYS A 80 0.68 15.02 -6.47
N PHE A 81 -0.66 15.12 -6.52
CA PHE A 81 -1.36 16.16 -7.26
C PHE A 81 -2.32 16.97 -6.40
N ASP A 82 -3.40 16.38 -5.90
CA ASP A 82 -4.51 17.12 -5.33
C ASP A 82 -4.13 17.87 -4.04
N LEU A 83 -3.59 17.19 -3.06
CA LEU A 83 -3.25 17.81 -1.78
C LEU A 83 -2.14 18.89 -1.91
N PRO A 84 -1.03 18.67 -2.64
CA PRO A 84 -0.06 19.72 -2.90
C PRO A 84 -0.66 20.92 -3.63
N LYS A 85 -1.52 20.68 -4.61
CA LYS A 85 -2.19 21.75 -5.37
C LYS A 85 -3.14 22.55 -4.50
N LEU A 86 -3.96 21.89 -3.68
CA LEU A 86 -4.84 22.54 -2.72
C LEU A 86 -4.05 23.46 -1.76
N ILE A 87 -2.96 22.96 -1.19
CA ILE A 87 -2.12 23.73 -0.26
C ILE A 87 -1.44 24.90 -0.97
N GLU A 88 -0.97 24.72 -2.20
CA GLU A 88 -0.42 25.79 -3.04
C GLU A 88 -1.44 26.91 -3.25
N ARG A 89 -2.66 26.56 -3.70
CA ARG A 89 -3.72 27.54 -3.97
C ARG A 89 -4.17 28.26 -2.71
N ASN A 90 -4.36 27.54 -1.61
CA ASN A 90 -4.66 28.12 -0.31
C ASN A 90 -3.59 29.17 0.10
N THR A 91 -2.32 28.86 -0.14
CA THR A 91 -1.21 29.77 0.20
C THR A 91 -1.25 31.07 -0.61
N ILE A 92 -1.63 31.00 -1.89
CA ILE A 92 -1.77 32.19 -2.76
C ILE A 92 -2.81 33.18 -2.17
N TYR A 93 -3.91 32.66 -1.65
CA TYR A 93 -4.97 33.45 -1.00
C TYR A 93 -4.78 33.67 0.47
N ASN A 94 -3.62 33.28 1.02
CA ASN A 94 -3.32 33.34 2.46
C ASN A 94 -4.32 32.57 3.36
N ILE A 95 -4.93 31.51 2.81
CA ILE A 95 -5.81 30.60 3.53
C ILE A 95 -4.95 29.60 4.33
N ASP A 96 -5.20 29.49 5.64
CA ASP A 96 -4.39 28.65 6.51
C ASP A 96 -4.72 27.16 6.40
N SER A 97 -4.03 26.46 5.51
CA SER A 97 -4.21 24.99 5.32
C SER A 97 -3.90 24.16 6.58
N ARG A 98 -3.29 24.72 7.63
CA ARG A 98 -3.07 23.99 8.89
C ARG A 98 -4.39 23.66 9.58
N LEU A 99 -5.46 24.44 9.30
CA LEU A 99 -6.80 24.20 9.80
C LEU A 99 -7.45 22.91 9.29
N LEU A 100 -6.90 22.29 8.23
CA LEU A 100 -7.26 20.91 7.83
C LEU A 100 -6.93 19.88 8.93
N SER A 101 -5.96 20.21 9.77
CA SER A 101 -5.53 19.37 10.89
C SER A 101 -6.27 19.76 12.17
N PRO A 102 -6.82 18.81 12.94
CA PRO A 102 -7.36 19.10 14.28
C PRO A 102 -6.30 19.61 15.27
N TYR A 103 -5.03 19.50 14.92
CA TYR A 103 -3.89 19.98 15.71
C TYR A 103 -3.22 21.22 15.12
N ASN A 104 -3.78 21.82 14.06
CA ASN A 104 -3.18 22.92 13.31
C ASN A 104 -1.76 22.63 12.81
N GLU A 105 -1.51 21.39 12.39
CA GLU A 105 -0.19 20.94 11.96
C GLU A 105 -0.29 20.20 10.63
N VAL A 106 0.21 20.83 9.56
CA VAL A 106 0.35 20.26 8.22
C VAL A 106 1.82 20.32 7.83
N LYS A 107 2.36 19.20 7.40
CA LYS A 107 3.78 19.07 7.03
C LYS A 107 4.13 20.01 5.88
N GLY A 108 5.17 20.77 6.05
CA GLY A 108 5.62 21.74 5.04
C GLY A 108 4.78 23.03 4.97
N VAL A 109 3.86 23.23 5.88
CA VAL A 109 3.08 24.49 6.01
C VAL A 109 3.40 25.15 7.34
N SER A 110 3.69 26.44 7.32
CA SER A 110 3.92 27.24 8.51
C SER A 110 3.18 28.58 8.44
N TRP A 111 2.97 29.18 9.60
CA TRP A 111 2.35 30.49 9.76
C TRP A 111 3.28 31.40 10.55
N ASP A 112 3.60 32.58 10.03
CA ASP A 112 4.50 33.55 10.70
C ASP A 112 3.76 34.66 11.48
N GLY A 113 2.47 34.52 11.67
CA GLY A 113 1.60 35.51 12.26
C GLY A 113 0.93 36.47 11.26
N LYS A 114 1.35 36.46 9.99
CA LYS A 114 0.80 37.30 8.92
C LYS A 114 0.51 36.52 7.63
N ARG A 115 1.34 35.53 7.30
CA ARG A 115 1.26 34.79 6.04
C ARG A 115 1.48 33.30 6.23
N VAL A 116 0.81 32.54 5.40
CA VAL A 116 1.08 31.10 5.20
C VAL A 116 2.35 30.97 4.37
N LYS A 117 3.25 30.09 4.78
CA LYS A 117 4.45 29.72 4.05
C LYS A 117 4.45 28.22 3.78
N ILE A 118 4.80 27.83 2.57
CA ILE A 118 4.93 26.42 2.19
C ILE A 118 6.38 26.06 1.87
N TYR A 119 6.70 24.81 2.16
CA TYR A 119 7.97 24.18 1.79
C TYR A 119 7.65 23.04 0.81
N PRO A 120 7.61 23.29 -0.53
CA PRO A 120 7.08 22.36 -1.53
C PRO A 120 7.68 20.96 -1.45
N LYS A 121 8.99 20.85 -1.18
CA LYS A 121 9.68 19.54 -1.01
C LYS A 121 9.19 18.73 0.18
N GLN A 122 8.53 19.35 1.15
CA GLN A 122 7.97 18.70 2.33
C GLN A 122 6.49 18.38 2.14
N VAL A 123 5.78 19.18 1.34
CA VAL A 123 4.37 18.99 0.99
C VAL A 123 4.25 17.86 -0.03
N ASN A 124 5.12 17.84 -1.05
CA ASN A 124 5.17 16.76 -2.01
C ASN A 124 5.69 15.49 -1.34
N GLY A 125 4.78 14.67 -0.88
CA GLY A 125 5.09 13.39 -0.29
C GLY A 125 5.86 12.50 -1.26
N SER A 126 7.13 12.29 -1.00
CA SER A 126 7.97 11.34 -1.77
C SER A 126 7.64 9.88 -1.43
N SER A 127 6.67 9.65 -0.55
CA SER A 127 6.36 8.33 -0.03
C SER A 127 4.84 8.18 0.20
N PRO A 128 4.26 7.04 -0.18
CA PRO A 128 2.85 6.72 0.05
C PRO A 128 2.42 6.77 1.53
N VAL A 129 3.33 7.03 2.42
CA VAL A 129 3.15 6.87 3.87
C VAL A 129 3.42 8.15 4.65
N SER A 130 3.75 9.25 3.99
CA SER A 130 3.81 10.49 4.73
C SER A 130 2.39 10.97 5.00
N GLN A 131 1.97 10.95 6.26
CA GLN A 131 0.74 11.60 6.70
C GLN A 131 1.02 13.11 6.76
N PRO A 132 0.66 13.89 5.74
CA PRO A 132 1.00 15.31 5.71
C PRO A 132 0.16 16.14 6.68
N ILE A 133 -1.06 15.68 6.98
CA ILE A 133 -2.00 16.36 7.87
C ILE A 133 -2.07 15.60 9.20
N LYS A 134 -1.58 16.19 10.28
CA LYS A 134 -1.60 15.52 11.58
C LYS A 134 -3.05 15.35 12.08
N GLY A 135 -3.38 14.12 12.47
CA GLY A 135 -4.72 13.75 12.98
C GLY A 135 -5.78 13.51 11.90
N LEU A 136 -5.43 13.65 10.63
CA LEU A 136 -6.25 13.25 9.50
C LEU A 136 -5.47 12.25 8.65
N ILE A 137 -5.97 11.03 8.51
CA ILE A 137 -5.32 10.01 7.68
C ILE A 137 -5.58 10.35 6.20
N THR A 138 -4.53 10.65 5.46
CA THR A 138 -4.62 10.84 4.00
C THR A 138 -4.25 9.54 3.29
N VAL A 139 -5.07 9.12 2.36
CA VAL A 139 -4.91 7.83 1.66
C VAL A 139 -4.80 8.06 0.16
N ALA A 140 -3.70 7.63 -0.43
CA ALA A 140 -3.56 7.48 -1.87
C ALA A 140 -4.11 6.09 -2.25
N LEU A 141 -5.34 6.04 -2.73
CA LEU A 141 -6.06 4.80 -3.01
C LEU A 141 -5.40 3.99 -4.12
N ASP A 142 -4.81 4.65 -5.12
CA ASP A 142 -4.01 4.04 -6.18
C ASP A 142 -2.92 3.12 -5.62
N LEU A 143 -2.17 3.58 -4.62
CA LEU A 143 -1.08 2.82 -4.03
C LEU A 143 -1.56 1.66 -3.15
N VAL A 144 -2.68 1.84 -2.45
CA VAL A 144 -3.30 0.77 -1.67
C VAL A 144 -3.82 -0.32 -2.60
N PHE A 145 -4.49 0.09 -3.68
CA PHE A 145 -5.02 -0.82 -4.71
C PHE A 145 -3.90 -1.58 -5.43
N GLU A 146 -2.86 -0.88 -5.92
CA GLU A 146 -1.71 -1.50 -6.59
C GLU A 146 -1.07 -2.57 -5.71
N ARG A 147 -0.83 -2.25 -4.45
CA ARG A 147 -0.27 -3.20 -3.48
C ARG A 147 -1.16 -4.42 -3.28
N GLN A 148 -2.46 -4.21 -3.11
CA GLN A 148 -3.41 -5.30 -2.93
C GLN A 148 -3.49 -6.20 -4.18
N TRP A 149 -3.43 -5.60 -5.36
CA TRP A 149 -3.40 -6.30 -6.64
C TRP A 149 -2.15 -7.19 -6.77
N ASN A 150 -0.98 -6.64 -6.45
CA ASN A 150 0.29 -7.35 -6.49
C ASN A 150 0.35 -8.49 -5.44
N ASP A 151 -0.15 -8.25 -4.23
CA ASP A 151 -0.23 -9.27 -3.17
C ASP A 151 -1.15 -10.45 -3.55
N ALA A 152 -2.14 -10.20 -4.40
CA ALA A 152 -3.03 -11.23 -4.95
C ALA A 152 -2.43 -11.96 -6.15
N GLN A 153 -1.23 -11.59 -6.59
CA GLN A 153 -0.52 -12.20 -7.73
C GLN A 153 -1.31 -12.16 -9.05
N ARG A 154 -2.07 -11.08 -9.28
CA ARG A 154 -2.91 -10.90 -10.46
C ARG A 154 -2.15 -10.44 -11.71
N GLY A 155 -0.82 -10.39 -11.66
CA GLY A 155 0.04 -9.89 -12.75
C GLY A 155 0.26 -8.38 -12.67
N THR A 156 1.03 -7.85 -13.61
CA THR A 156 1.35 -6.42 -13.69
C THR A 156 0.26 -5.68 -14.45
N LEU A 157 -0.22 -4.58 -13.88
CA LEU A 157 -1.16 -3.68 -14.56
C LEU A 157 -0.40 -2.77 -15.54
N PRO A 158 -0.88 -2.62 -16.78
CA PRO A 158 -0.29 -1.71 -17.77
C PRO A 158 -0.33 -0.24 -17.34
N SER A 159 -1.34 0.16 -16.58
CA SER A 159 -1.54 1.53 -16.11
C SER A 159 -2.22 1.56 -14.76
N MET A 160 -1.88 2.57 -13.95
CA MET A 160 -2.55 2.90 -12.70
C MET A 160 -3.47 4.12 -12.83
N ALA A 161 -3.73 4.60 -14.05
CA ALA A 161 -4.69 5.67 -14.27
C ALA A 161 -6.11 5.24 -13.82
N LEU A 162 -6.85 6.15 -13.17
CA LEU A 162 -8.18 5.86 -12.64
C LEU A 162 -9.11 5.30 -13.72
N ASP A 163 -9.08 5.85 -14.93
CA ASP A 163 -9.88 5.40 -16.06
C ASP A 163 -9.61 3.94 -16.45
N TYR A 164 -8.32 3.55 -16.49
CA TYR A 164 -7.91 2.18 -16.79
C TYR A 164 -8.33 1.21 -15.67
N ILE A 165 -8.12 1.59 -14.42
CA ILE A 165 -8.46 0.74 -13.27
C ILE A 165 -9.96 0.58 -13.13
N SER A 166 -10.73 1.67 -13.27
CA SER A 166 -12.19 1.60 -13.21
C SER A 166 -12.78 0.72 -14.33
N GLU A 167 -12.26 0.81 -15.55
CA GLU A 167 -12.65 -0.09 -16.63
C GLU A 167 -12.32 -1.55 -16.30
N THR A 168 -11.12 -1.80 -15.78
CA THR A 168 -10.62 -3.16 -15.49
C THR A 168 -11.42 -3.85 -14.38
N VAL A 169 -11.78 -3.12 -13.31
CA VAL A 169 -12.41 -3.73 -12.11
C VAL A 169 -13.90 -3.50 -12.01
N LEU A 170 -14.43 -2.44 -12.60
CA LEU A 170 -15.85 -2.07 -12.54
C LEU A 170 -16.56 -2.23 -13.88
N GLY A 171 -15.83 -2.35 -14.99
CA GLY A 171 -16.40 -2.27 -16.33
C GLY A 171 -16.98 -0.88 -16.68
N ASP A 172 -16.51 0.16 -15.98
CA ASP A 172 -17.00 1.54 -16.08
C ASP A 172 -15.83 2.50 -16.31
N LYS A 173 -16.10 3.67 -16.92
CA LYS A 173 -15.08 4.64 -17.31
C LYS A 173 -15.43 6.04 -16.85
N LYS A 174 -14.42 6.92 -16.89
CA LYS A 174 -14.62 8.36 -16.78
C LYS A 174 -15.57 8.86 -17.87
N LEU A 175 -16.29 9.92 -17.56
CA LEU A 175 -17.14 10.59 -18.56
C LEU A 175 -16.27 11.26 -19.63
N VAL A 176 -16.84 11.44 -20.81
CA VAL A 176 -16.24 12.18 -21.92
C VAL A 176 -17.25 13.21 -22.39
N SER A 177 -16.83 14.46 -22.54
CA SER A 177 -17.69 15.49 -23.09
C SER A 177 -17.85 15.29 -24.60
N GLU A 178 -19.09 15.28 -25.07
CA GLU A 178 -19.38 15.28 -26.52
C GLU A 178 -18.98 16.60 -27.14
N LYS A 179 -19.08 17.72 -26.40
CA LYS A 179 -18.73 19.06 -26.87
C LYS A 179 -17.22 19.25 -26.94
N PHE A 180 -16.46 18.64 -26.02
CA PHE A 180 -15.00 18.72 -25.92
C PHE A 180 -14.40 17.34 -25.92
N PRO A 181 -14.22 16.66 -27.07
CA PRO A 181 -13.58 15.33 -27.12
C PRO A 181 -12.10 15.36 -26.72
N ASP A 182 -11.41 16.47 -26.93
CA ASP A 182 -10.04 16.70 -26.48
C ASP A 182 -10.04 17.08 -25.01
N LYS A 183 -9.32 16.30 -24.19
CA LYS A 183 -9.23 16.52 -22.74
C LYS A 183 -8.59 17.88 -22.39
N ASN A 184 -7.62 18.34 -23.16
CA ASN A 184 -6.96 19.62 -22.86
C ASN A 184 -7.94 20.80 -23.08
N GLU A 185 -8.75 20.75 -24.15
CA GLU A 185 -9.81 21.74 -24.35
C GLU A 185 -10.90 21.65 -23.29
N PHE A 186 -11.28 20.44 -22.88
CA PHE A 186 -12.25 20.22 -21.80
C PHE A 186 -11.78 20.83 -20.48
N PHE A 187 -10.54 20.62 -20.07
CA PHE A 187 -10.00 21.21 -18.85
C PHE A 187 -9.69 22.72 -18.98
N ALA A 188 -9.48 23.22 -20.20
CA ALA A 188 -9.29 24.65 -20.42
C ALA A 188 -10.61 25.44 -20.37
N ARG A 189 -11.68 24.92 -20.96
CA ARG A 189 -12.91 25.67 -21.27
C ARG A 189 -14.20 25.00 -20.79
N GLY A 190 -14.21 23.67 -20.58
CA GLY A 190 -15.41 22.89 -20.28
C GLY A 190 -16.15 23.37 -19.04
N TRP A 191 -15.42 23.78 -18.01
CA TRP A 191 -16.02 24.27 -16.75
C TRP A 191 -16.88 25.53 -16.94
N LEU A 192 -16.63 26.34 -17.99
CA LEU A 192 -17.41 27.53 -18.36
C LEU A 192 -18.43 27.23 -19.43
N GLU A 193 -18.10 26.39 -20.42
CA GLU A 193 -18.88 26.21 -21.62
C GLU A 193 -19.69 24.91 -21.68
N ASP A 194 -19.34 23.92 -20.85
CA ASP A 194 -20.04 22.63 -20.72
C ASP A 194 -20.13 22.23 -19.23
N THR A 195 -20.58 23.17 -18.43
CA THR A 195 -20.53 23.12 -16.96
C THR A 195 -21.22 21.89 -16.39
N VAL A 196 -22.34 21.46 -16.96
CA VAL A 196 -23.08 20.28 -16.48
C VAL A 196 -22.22 19.03 -16.64
N THR A 197 -21.71 18.80 -17.85
CA THR A 197 -20.81 17.65 -18.10
C THR A 197 -19.53 17.73 -17.28
N TYR A 198 -19.01 18.94 -17.03
CA TYR A 198 -17.81 19.14 -16.22
C TYR A 198 -18.03 18.75 -14.74
N VAL A 199 -19.15 19.15 -14.18
CA VAL A 199 -19.55 18.77 -12.81
C VAL A 199 -19.81 17.27 -12.72
N ASP A 200 -20.55 16.72 -13.68
CA ASP A 200 -20.84 15.28 -13.73
C ASP A 200 -19.53 14.46 -13.86
N TYR A 201 -18.56 14.95 -14.64
CA TYR A 201 -17.23 14.35 -14.76
C TYR A 201 -16.51 14.31 -13.39
N ALA A 202 -16.44 15.45 -12.69
CA ALA A 202 -15.78 15.53 -11.40
C ALA A 202 -16.48 14.65 -10.32
N VAL A 203 -17.82 14.61 -10.32
CA VAL A 203 -18.59 13.73 -9.43
C VAL A 203 -18.35 12.27 -9.78
N LYS A 204 -18.28 11.93 -11.07
CA LYS A 204 -18.01 10.57 -11.56
C LYS A 204 -16.64 10.07 -11.10
N ASP A 205 -15.63 10.91 -11.10
CA ASP A 205 -14.30 10.52 -10.62
C ASP A 205 -14.35 10.08 -9.15
N VAL A 206 -15.01 10.84 -8.28
CA VAL A 206 -15.18 10.47 -6.87
C VAL A 206 -16.07 9.23 -6.70
N GLU A 207 -17.10 9.08 -7.54
CA GLU A 207 -17.93 7.85 -7.56
C GLU A 207 -17.08 6.61 -7.88
N LEU A 208 -16.20 6.71 -8.89
CA LEU A 208 -15.32 5.61 -9.27
C LEU A 208 -14.36 5.25 -8.14
N LEU A 209 -13.78 6.23 -7.42
CA LEU A 209 -12.93 5.98 -6.25
C LEU A 209 -13.67 5.14 -5.20
N LYS A 210 -14.88 5.58 -4.83
CA LYS A 210 -15.69 4.89 -3.84
C LYS A 210 -16.02 3.47 -4.30
N ARG A 211 -16.44 3.29 -5.54
CA ARG A 211 -16.81 1.97 -6.09
C ARG A 211 -15.62 1.03 -6.19
N ILE A 212 -14.43 1.53 -6.52
CA ILE A 212 -13.20 0.73 -6.50
C ILE A 212 -12.91 0.24 -5.08
N ASP A 213 -13.06 1.08 -4.07
CA ASP A 213 -12.88 0.66 -2.67
C ASP A 213 -13.95 -0.32 -2.21
N ASP A 214 -15.22 -0.07 -2.54
CA ASP A 214 -16.36 -0.95 -2.21
C ASP A 214 -16.15 -2.36 -2.79
N GLU A 215 -15.68 -2.48 -4.02
CA GLU A 215 -15.50 -3.79 -4.68
C GLU A 215 -14.21 -4.50 -4.23
N ASN A 216 -13.13 -3.75 -4.02
CA ASN A 216 -11.83 -4.32 -3.69
C ASN A 216 -11.48 -4.30 -2.20
N HIS A 217 -12.24 -3.56 -1.37
CA HIS A 217 -12.02 -3.44 0.07
C HIS A 217 -10.61 -3.00 0.43
N CYS A 218 -10.07 -2.03 -0.30
CA CYS A 218 -8.70 -1.55 -0.17
C CYS A 218 -8.44 -1.01 1.24
N ILE A 219 -9.29 -0.12 1.72
CA ILE A 219 -9.18 0.50 3.05
C ILE A 219 -9.35 -0.55 4.13
N ASP A 220 -10.36 -1.42 4.04
CA ASP A 220 -10.58 -2.50 5.00
C ASP A 220 -9.39 -3.45 5.13
N SER A 221 -8.67 -3.69 4.04
CA SER A 221 -7.48 -4.54 4.05
C SER A 221 -6.35 -3.94 4.91
N VAL A 222 -6.15 -2.62 4.85
CA VAL A 222 -5.16 -1.91 5.67
C VAL A 222 -5.63 -1.80 7.12
N LEU A 223 -6.92 -1.52 7.35
CA LEU A 223 -7.50 -1.49 8.70
C LEU A 223 -7.41 -2.85 9.40
N SER A 224 -7.51 -3.95 8.65
CA SER A 224 -7.30 -5.30 9.19
C SER A 224 -5.86 -5.52 9.66
N LEU A 225 -4.87 -4.99 8.93
CA LEU A 225 -3.46 -4.97 9.38
C LEU A 225 -3.25 -4.07 10.59
N GLN A 226 -3.83 -2.89 10.58
CA GLN A 226 -3.77 -1.95 11.70
C GLN A 226 -4.31 -2.57 12.99
N LYS A 227 -5.45 -3.23 12.92
CA LYS A 227 -6.06 -3.95 14.05
C LYS A 227 -5.19 -5.10 14.53
N LEU A 228 -4.64 -5.90 13.61
CA LEU A 228 -3.76 -7.02 13.93
C LEU A 228 -2.49 -6.56 14.66
N LEU A 229 -1.88 -5.48 14.18
CA LEU A 229 -0.62 -4.95 14.71
C LEU A 229 -0.82 -3.94 15.85
N ILE A 230 -2.02 -3.35 16.00
CA ILE A 230 -2.30 -2.18 16.84
C ILE A 230 -1.25 -1.09 16.53
N ALA A 231 -1.15 -0.75 15.26
CA ALA A 231 -0.13 0.13 14.71
C ALA A 231 -0.74 1.39 14.12
N PRO A 232 0.02 2.49 13.94
CA PRO A 232 -0.43 3.59 13.10
C PRO A 232 -0.72 3.14 11.67
N PHE A 233 -1.67 3.79 11.01
CA PHE A 233 -2.11 3.42 9.66
C PHE A 233 -0.96 3.37 8.66
N ASP A 234 -0.08 4.37 8.69
CA ASP A 234 1.09 4.48 7.84
C ASP A 234 2.11 3.36 8.06
N ALA A 235 2.26 2.85 9.28
CA ALA A 235 3.16 1.74 9.56
C ALA A 235 2.75 0.43 8.85
N CYS A 236 1.48 0.28 8.47
CA CYS A 236 0.95 -0.90 7.78
C CYS A 236 1.41 -1.02 6.31
N PHE A 237 2.06 0.00 5.77
CA PHE A 237 2.57 0.00 4.39
C PHE A 237 4.00 -0.54 4.27
N TYR A 238 4.79 -0.56 5.33
CA TYR A 238 6.17 -1.02 5.29
C TYR A 238 6.37 -2.33 6.04
N ALA A 239 6.94 -3.31 5.36
CA ALA A 239 7.28 -4.60 5.94
C ALA A 239 8.14 -4.47 7.21
N SER A 240 9.15 -3.59 7.18
CA SER A 240 10.04 -3.33 8.32
C SER A 240 9.30 -2.73 9.52
N ASN A 241 8.34 -1.81 9.29
CA ASN A 241 7.55 -1.24 10.37
C ASN A 241 6.59 -2.27 10.96
N MET A 242 5.90 -3.04 10.11
CA MET A 242 5.01 -4.12 10.55
C MET A 242 5.75 -5.15 11.40
N GLY A 243 6.87 -5.67 10.89
CA GLY A 243 7.70 -6.63 11.62
C GLY A 243 8.31 -6.04 12.89
N GLY A 244 8.79 -4.79 12.83
CA GLY A 244 9.35 -4.09 13.98
C GLY A 244 8.33 -3.94 15.12
N ILE A 245 7.13 -3.48 14.83
CA ILE A 245 6.05 -3.35 15.84
C ILE A 245 5.66 -4.72 16.38
N TYR A 246 5.53 -5.72 15.50
CA TYR A 246 5.18 -7.07 15.93
C TYR A 246 6.23 -7.65 16.89
N PHE A 247 7.52 -7.60 16.53
CA PHE A 247 8.58 -8.16 17.36
C PHE A 247 8.81 -7.35 18.64
N MET A 248 8.73 -6.02 18.61
CA MET A 248 8.82 -5.21 19.84
C MET A 248 7.75 -5.57 20.87
N ARG A 249 6.60 -6.07 20.45
CA ARG A 249 5.50 -6.48 21.34
C ARG A 249 5.62 -7.90 21.86
N ASN A 250 6.29 -8.77 21.10
CA ASN A 250 6.35 -10.21 21.39
C ASN A 250 7.72 -10.65 21.91
N ALA A 251 8.76 -9.85 21.75
CA ALA A 251 10.08 -10.14 22.28
C ALA A 251 10.19 -9.75 23.76
N SER A 252 10.90 -10.57 24.53
CA SER A 252 11.27 -10.27 25.91
C SER A 252 12.57 -9.49 26.05
N TRP A 253 13.24 -9.19 24.91
CA TRP A 253 14.51 -8.45 24.85
C TRP A 253 14.42 -7.28 23.87
N LYS A 254 15.37 -6.35 23.96
CA LYS A 254 15.46 -5.23 23.04
C LYS A 254 15.95 -5.68 21.67
N ALA A 255 15.45 -5.01 20.61
CA ALA A 255 15.95 -5.22 19.26
C ALA A 255 17.48 -5.08 19.25
N PRO A 256 18.20 -5.97 18.55
CA PRO A 256 19.63 -5.79 18.32
C PRO A 256 19.78 -4.55 17.44
N THR A 257 20.06 -3.40 18.05
CA THR A 257 20.29 -2.14 17.31
C THR A 257 21.63 -2.24 16.61
N GLY A 258 21.62 -2.76 15.39
CA GLY A 258 22.79 -2.73 14.51
C GLY A 258 23.11 -1.32 14.09
N LYS A 259 24.37 -0.91 14.21
CA LYS A 259 24.88 0.16 13.35
C LYS A 259 24.62 -0.27 11.91
N LYS A 260 24.24 0.67 11.02
CA LYS A 260 24.22 0.40 9.57
C LYS A 260 25.59 -0.17 9.20
N GLY A 261 25.67 -1.48 9.07
CA GLY A 261 26.86 -2.18 8.63
C GLY A 261 27.04 -2.06 7.11
N GLU A 262 28.19 -2.45 6.62
CA GLU A 262 28.42 -2.61 5.18
C GLU A 262 27.43 -3.65 4.62
N ARG A 263 27.00 -3.44 3.36
CA ARG A 263 26.10 -4.38 2.70
C ARG A 263 26.81 -5.71 2.50
N VAL A 264 26.41 -6.71 3.25
CA VAL A 264 26.91 -8.07 3.10
C VAL A 264 26.03 -8.81 2.09
N ASN A 265 26.67 -9.37 1.06
CA ASN A 265 26.00 -10.23 0.10
C ASN A 265 25.91 -11.66 0.65
N TYR A 266 24.79 -12.28 0.45
CA TYR A 266 24.55 -13.71 0.73
C TYR A 266 23.80 -14.36 -0.43
N GLU A 267 23.89 -15.69 -0.55
CA GLU A 267 23.21 -16.44 -1.58
C GLU A 267 21.69 -16.45 -1.37
N GLY A 268 20.95 -15.91 -2.34
CA GLY A 268 19.48 -15.83 -2.30
C GLY A 268 18.77 -17.16 -2.61
N ALA A 269 17.59 -17.04 -3.24
CA ALA A 269 16.78 -18.17 -3.67
C ALA A 269 17.48 -19.03 -4.73
N MET A 270 17.00 -20.26 -4.91
CA MET A 270 17.44 -21.13 -6.01
C MET A 270 17.07 -20.50 -7.36
N ILE A 271 17.99 -20.56 -8.32
CA ILE A 271 17.76 -20.12 -9.70
C ILE A 271 17.85 -21.34 -10.59
N TYR A 272 16.76 -21.64 -11.28
CA TYR A 272 16.71 -22.65 -12.31
C TYR A 272 16.77 -21.97 -13.68
N ASN A 273 17.74 -22.36 -14.50
CA ASN A 273 17.85 -21.86 -15.86
C ASN A 273 17.60 -23.01 -16.86
N PRO A 274 16.44 -23.04 -17.53
CA PRO A 274 16.10 -24.08 -18.47
C PRO A 274 17.12 -24.27 -19.61
N LEU A 275 17.80 -23.18 -20.01
CA LEU A 275 18.81 -23.22 -21.09
C LEU A 275 20.06 -23.99 -20.67
N THR A 276 20.56 -23.74 -19.44
CA THR A 276 21.75 -24.41 -18.92
C THR A 276 21.47 -25.82 -18.40
N GLU A 277 20.24 -26.05 -17.96
CA GLU A 277 19.81 -27.39 -17.47
C GLU A 277 19.25 -28.29 -18.57
N GLY A 278 19.24 -27.83 -19.83
CA GLY A 278 18.83 -28.62 -20.99
C GLY A 278 17.32 -28.96 -21.05
N THR A 279 16.50 -28.19 -20.32
CA THR A 279 15.04 -28.43 -20.22
C THR A 279 14.23 -27.33 -20.91
N ASN A 280 14.83 -26.57 -21.81
CA ASN A 280 14.12 -25.57 -22.62
C ASN A 280 13.30 -26.24 -23.73
N GLY A 281 12.14 -25.68 -24.03
CA GLY A 281 11.27 -26.16 -25.12
C GLY A 281 9.80 -26.34 -24.69
N LEU A 282 9.03 -26.96 -25.58
CA LEU A 282 7.63 -27.27 -25.34
C LEU A 282 7.52 -28.64 -24.66
N HIS A 283 6.90 -28.66 -23.49
CA HIS A 283 6.66 -29.87 -22.72
C HIS A 283 5.16 -30.16 -22.61
N SER A 284 4.77 -31.42 -22.76
CA SER A 284 3.40 -31.90 -22.53
C SER A 284 3.32 -32.64 -21.19
N ASN A 285 2.10 -32.78 -20.65
CA ASN A 285 1.82 -33.49 -19.39
C ASN A 285 2.62 -32.98 -18.18
N VAL A 286 2.75 -31.66 -18.06
CA VAL A 286 3.50 -31.02 -16.98
C VAL A 286 2.67 -30.97 -15.69
N ALA A 287 3.24 -31.44 -14.56
CA ALA A 287 2.69 -31.25 -13.22
C ALA A 287 3.49 -30.18 -12.48
N ALA A 288 2.78 -29.20 -11.91
CA ALA A 288 3.39 -28.14 -11.12
C ALA A 288 3.17 -28.41 -9.62
N PHE A 289 4.24 -28.31 -8.83
CA PHE A 289 4.22 -28.43 -7.38
C PHE A 289 4.72 -27.15 -6.72
N ASP A 290 4.10 -26.75 -5.62
CA ASP A 290 4.48 -25.58 -4.83
C ASP A 290 4.59 -25.93 -3.34
N PHE A 291 5.59 -25.35 -2.67
CA PHE A 291 5.73 -25.46 -1.22
C PHE A 291 4.79 -24.47 -0.52
N ALA A 292 3.86 -24.97 0.25
CA ALA A 292 2.95 -24.14 1.05
C ALA A 292 3.71 -23.34 2.13
N GLY A 293 4.20 -22.15 1.76
CA GLY A 293 4.94 -21.27 2.66
C GLY A 293 6.38 -21.75 2.92
N LEU A 294 7.17 -21.90 1.85
CA LEU A 294 8.54 -22.42 1.90
C LEU A 294 9.41 -21.79 3.00
N TYR A 295 9.59 -20.46 2.98
CA TYR A 295 10.44 -19.78 3.97
C TYR A 295 9.90 -19.89 5.41
N PRO A 296 8.61 -19.65 5.69
CA PRO A 296 8.05 -19.93 7.02
C PRO A 296 8.28 -21.37 7.50
N SER A 297 8.16 -22.33 6.59
CA SER A 297 8.38 -23.75 6.93
C SER A 297 9.85 -24.03 7.26
N MET A 298 10.80 -23.44 6.55
CA MET A 298 12.23 -23.57 6.85
C MET A 298 12.59 -22.93 8.20
N ILE A 299 12.04 -21.76 8.49
CA ILE A 299 12.23 -21.08 9.78
C ILE A 299 11.77 -21.97 10.93
N ILE A 300 10.59 -22.55 10.79
CA ILE A 300 10.00 -23.41 11.84
C ILE A 300 10.78 -24.72 11.99
N SER A 301 11.08 -25.41 10.89
CA SER A 301 11.71 -26.73 10.91
C SER A 301 13.16 -26.73 11.38
N ARG A 302 13.86 -25.61 11.28
CA ARG A 302 15.25 -25.44 11.70
C ARG A 302 15.41 -24.49 12.90
N ASN A 303 14.30 -24.07 13.50
CA ASN A 303 14.29 -23.13 14.63
C ASN A 303 15.12 -21.87 14.39
N ILE A 304 15.06 -21.30 13.16
CA ILE A 304 15.87 -20.14 12.77
C ILE A 304 15.34 -18.89 13.48
N SER A 305 16.10 -18.37 14.45
CA SER A 305 15.77 -17.17 15.22
C SER A 305 17.05 -16.55 15.77
N TRP A 306 16.98 -15.31 16.24
CA TRP A 306 18.12 -14.55 16.77
C TRP A 306 18.73 -15.24 17.99
N GLU A 307 17.91 -15.64 18.96
CA GLU A 307 18.28 -16.23 20.24
C GLU A 307 18.51 -17.75 20.18
N SER A 308 18.09 -18.37 19.09
CA SER A 308 18.28 -19.81 18.92
C SER A 308 19.59 -20.18 18.22
N LYS A 309 20.40 -19.21 17.75
CA LYS A 309 21.74 -19.50 17.23
C LYS A 309 22.57 -20.28 18.27
N SER A 310 23.31 -21.29 17.79
CA SER A 310 24.16 -22.14 18.63
C SER A 310 25.59 -22.13 18.10
N GLU A 311 26.55 -22.01 19.01
CA GLU A 311 27.99 -22.17 18.72
C GLU A 311 28.41 -23.65 18.68
N VAL A 312 27.56 -24.53 19.22
CA VAL A 312 27.81 -25.96 19.26
C VAL A 312 26.98 -26.64 18.16
N PRO A 313 27.50 -27.66 17.47
CA PRO A 313 26.74 -28.45 16.52
C PRO A 313 25.48 -29.05 17.11
N THR A 314 24.37 -28.95 16.36
CA THR A 314 23.06 -29.50 16.74
C THR A 314 22.46 -30.19 15.51
N GLU A 315 21.34 -30.89 15.67
CA GLU A 315 20.59 -31.45 14.55
C GLU A 315 19.95 -30.37 13.66
N PHE A 316 19.72 -29.16 14.18
CA PHE A 316 19.23 -28.01 13.40
C PHE A 316 20.39 -27.27 12.75
N ALA A 317 21.06 -27.96 11.84
CA ALA A 317 22.19 -27.48 11.08
C ALA A 317 21.74 -26.91 9.71
N VAL A 318 22.34 -25.82 9.29
CA VAL A 318 22.11 -25.20 7.97
C VAL A 318 23.45 -24.96 7.28
N ASN A 319 23.65 -25.56 6.10
CA ASN A 319 24.82 -25.28 5.29
C ASN A 319 24.55 -24.07 4.39
N LEU A 320 25.16 -22.93 4.69
CA LEU A 320 25.05 -21.68 3.91
C LEU A 320 25.64 -21.78 2.49
N ALA A 321 26.58 -22.72 2.27
CA ALA A 321 27.27 -22.90 0.99
C ALA A 321 26.50 -23.75 -0.04
N ILE A 322 25.22 -24.09 0.24
CA ILE A 322 24.37 -24.78 -0.76
C ILE A 322 24.21 -23.87 -1.99
N PRO A 323 24.59 -24.37 -3.21
CA PRO A 323 24.52 -23.57 -4.42
C PRO A 323 23.10 -23.16 -4.81
N ARG A 324 22.99 -22.09 -5.62
CA ARG A 324 21.71 -21.58 -6.16
C ARG A 324 21.19 -22.39 -7.37
N ASP A 325 21.96 -23.36 -7.82
CA ASP A 325 21.67 -24.28 -8.92
C ASP A 325 21.80 -25.75 -8.46
N PHE A 326 21.75 -26.69 -9.39
CA PHE A 326 21.91 -28.11 -9.09
C PHE A 326 23.38 -28.59 -9.06
N SER A 327 24.36 -27.69 -9.08
CA SER A 327 25.78 -28.05 -8.95
C SER A 327 26.07 -28.72 -7.60
N LYS A 328 27.17 -29.48 -7.55
CA LYS A 328 27.59 -30.15 -6.31
C LYS A 328 27.99 -29.12 -5.22
N VAL A 329 27.61 -29.42 -3.98
CA VAL A 329 28.08 -28.66 -2.81
C VAL A 329 29.59 -28.88 -2.67
N LYS A 330 30.39 -27.80 -2.79
CA LYS A 330 31.86 -27.86 -2.77
C LYS A 330 32.46 -27.55 -1.40
N GLU A 331 31.72 -26.80 -0.59
CA GLU A 331 32.15 -26.29 0.70
C GLU A 331 31.05 -26.50 1.76
N GLU A 332 31.45 -26.52 3.01
CA GLU A 332 30.54 -26.52 4.13
C GLU A 332 30.75 -25.26 4.95
N LYS A 333 29.70 -24.45 5.09
CA LYS A 333 29.62 -23.31 5.99
C LYS A 333 28.42 -23.47 6.88
N MET A 334 28.63 -24.16 8.00
CA MET A 334 27.55 -24.57 8.87
C MET A 334 27.17 -23.48 9.86
N LEU A 335 25.88 -23.27 10.03
CA LEU A 335 25.26 -22.59 11.17
C LEU A 335 24.34 -23.54 11.89
N TYR A 336 24.29 -23.42 13.22
CA TYR A 336 23.52 -24.30 14.08
C TYR A 336 22.48 -23.50 14.87
N TYR A 337 21.35 -24.15 15.16
CA TYR A 337 20.26 -23.59 15.95
C TYR A 337 19.89 -24.55 17.08
N LYS A 338 19.50 -24.01 18.23
CA LYS A 338 19.09 -24.79 19.41
C LYS A 338 17.84 -25.61 19.11
N THR A 339 17.73 -26.76 19.80
CA THR A 339 16.65 -27.74 19.63
C THR A 339 15.71 -27.82 20.82
N ASP A 340 16.12 -27.26 21.96
CA ASP A 340 15.45 -27.35 23.22
C ASP A 340 14.31 -26.34 23.42
N GLU A 341 14.44 -25.16 22.86
CA GLU A 341 13.43 -24.09 22.94
C GLU A 341 13.19 -23.42 21.61
N LEU A 342 11.90 -23.24 21.26
CA LEU A 342 11.52 -22.51 20.05
C LEU A 342 11.83 -21.02 20.19
N GLY A 343 12.50 -20.48 19.17
CA GLY A 343 12.81 -19.07 19.10
C GLY A 343 11.59 -18.21 18.77
N LEU A 344 11.77 -16.88 18.91
CA LEU A 344 10.71 -15.88 18.69
C LEU A 344 10.13 -15.97 17.28
N LEU A 345 10.99 -16.10 16.26
CA LEU A 345 10.56 -16.08 14.87
C LEU A 345 9.71 -17.32 14.52
N PRO A 346 10.12 -18.57 14.84
CA PRO A 346 9.28 -19.76 14.70
C PRO A 346 8.00 -19.71 15.50
N LYS A 347 8.05 -19.32 16.79
CA LYS A 347 6.85 -19.14 17.65
C LYS A 347 5.84 -18.19 17.01
N SER A 348 6.33 -17.05 16.51
CA SER A 348 5.50 -16.05 15.85
C SER A 348 4.82 -16.61 14.61
N LEU A 349 5.57 -17.33 13.77
CA LEU A 349 5.04 -17.91 12.54
C LEU A 349 4.01 -19.02 12.81
N ILE A 350 4.22 -19.86 13.82
CA ILE A 350 3.25 -20.87 14.23
C ILE A 350 1.96 -20.20 14.69
N GLY A 351 2.03 -19.25 15.62
CA GLY A 351 0.85 -18.56 16.13
C GLY A 351 0.09 -17.80 15.04
N LEU A 352 0.80 -17.13 14.13
CA LEU A 352 0.19 -16.45 13.00
C LEU A 352 -0.44 -17.44 11.99
N LYS A 353 0.17 -18.59 11.76
CA LYS A 353 -0.39 -19.64 10.91
C LYS A 353 -1.70 -20.18 11.49
N ASP A 354 -1.74 -20.42 12.80
CA ASP A 354 -2.94 -20.88 13.49
C ASP A 354 -4.04 -19.83 13.46
N LEU A 355 -3.72 -18.57 13.71
CA LEU A 355 -4.66 -17.45 13.58
C LEU A 355 -5.21 -17.34 12.16
N ARG A 356 -4.37 -17.49 11.14
CA ARG A 356 -4.79 -17.48 9.75
C ARG A 356 -5.74 -18.63 9.41
N ASN A 357 -5.45 -19.83 9.92
CA ASN A 357 -6.31 -21.00 9.72
C ASN A 357 -7.68 -20.80 10.40
N ASP A 358 -7.72 -20.20 11.59
CA ASP A 358 -8.97 -19.82 12.25
C ASP A 358 -9.78 -18.84 11.42
N TYR A 359 -9.17 -17.77 10.89
CA TYR A 359 -9.85 -16.81 10.01
C TYR A 359 -10.36 -17.47 8.72
N LYS A 360 -9.59 -18.39 8.11
CA LYS A 360 -10.06 -19.16 6.95
C LYS A 360 -11.26 -20.05 7.29
N ARG A 361 -11.28 -20.65 8.48
CA ARG A 361 -12.42 -21.44 8.96
C ARG A 361 -13.65 -20.54 9.14
N LYS A 362 -13.51 -19.39 9.80
CA LYS A 362 -14.58 -18.41 9.98
C LYS A 362 -15.11 -17.89 8.64
N MET A 363 -14.20 -17.62 7.68
CA MET A 363 -14.60 -17.24 6.31
C MET A 363 -15.46 -18.29 5.60
N LYS A 364 -15.13 -19.58 5.77
CA LYS A 364 -15.93 -20.69 5.21
C LYS A 364 -17.30 -20.85 5.86
N LEU A 365 -17.40 -20.51 7.13
CA LEU A 365 -18.65 -20.60 7.92
C LEU A 365 -19.48 -19.32 7.89
N ALA A 366 -18.98 -18.26 7.27
CA ALA A 366 -19.66 -16.96 7.23
C ALA A 366 -20.98 -17.04 6.49
N SER A 367 -22.04 -16.48 7.10
CA SER A 367 -23.41 -16.53 6.60
C SER A 367 -23.73 -15.39 5.62
N SER A 368 -22.97 -14.29 5.67
CA SER A 368 -23.15 -13.13 4.79
C SER A 368 -21.92 -12.84 3.93
N LYS A 369 -22.11 -12.10 2.83
CA LYS A 369 -21.03 -11.61 1.97
C LYS A 369 -20.04 -10.76 2.79
N ASP A 370 -20.56 -9.86 3.63
CA ASP A 370 -19.76 -8.93 4.42
C ASP A 370 -18.90 -9.65 5.48
N GLU A 371 -19.45 -10.66 6.16
CA GLU A 371 -18.68 -11.49 7.07
C GLU A 371 -17.55 -12.24 6.33
N LYS A 372 -17.85 -12.79 5.16
CA LYS A 372 -16.86 -13.48 4.35
C LYS A 372 -15.72 -12.55 3.93
N ILE A 373 -16.03 -11.34 3.50
CA ILE A 373 -15.08 -10.29 3.17
C ILE A 373 -14.22 -9.94 4.39
N LYS A 374 -14.85 -9.67 5.53
CA LYS A 374 -14.16 -9.36 6.79
C LYS A 374 -13.12 -10.44 7.17
N TRP A 375 -13.51 -11.71 7.13
CA TRP A 375 -12.62 -12.80 7.48
C TRP A 375 -11.54 -13.03 6.42
N ASN A 376 -11.86 -12.76 5.15
CA ASN A 376 -10.85 -12.77 4.08
C ASN A 376 -9.79 -11.68 4.28
N ASN A 377 -10.19 -10.45 4.58
CA ASN A 377 -9.26 -9.35 4.85
C ASN A 377 -8.37 -9.66 6.05
N ASN A 378 -8.93 -10.20 7.13
CA ASN A 378 -8.17 -10.61 8.29
C ASN A 378 -7.14 -11.72 7.99
N GLN A 379 -7.51 -12.77 7.24
CA GLN A 379 -6.55 -13.84 6.89
C GLN A 379 -5.48 -13.34 5.91
N MET A 380 -5.81 -12.40 5.03
CA MET A 380 -4.84 -11.76 4.12
C MET A 380 -3.89 -10.84 4.88
N ALA A 381 -4.36 -10.11 5.89
CA ALA A 381 -3.51 -9.31 6.77
C ALA A 381 -2.44 -10.18 7.47
N VAL A 382 -2.86 -11.32 8.01
CA VAL A 382 -1.91 -12.28 8.61
C VAL A 382 -0.94 -12.85 7.58
N LYS A 383 -1.42 -13.22 6.37
CA LYS A 383 -0.55 -13.69 5.26
C LYS A 383 0.51 -12.66 4.92
N ARG A 384 0.12 -11.39 4.83
CA ARG A 384 1.00 -10.26 4.49
C ARG A 384 2.07 -10.05 5.55
N LEU A 385 1.69 -10.09 6.84
CA LEU A 385 2.62 -9.98 7.95
C LEU A 385 3.63 -11.15 7.95
N MET A 386 3.17 -12.39 7.81
CA MET A 386 4.06 -13.56 7.73
C MET A 386 5.03 -13.49 6.56
N ALA A 387 4.57 -13.05 5.39
CA ALA A 387 5.41 -12.91 4.20
C ALA A 387 6.49 -11.84 4.37
N SER A 388 6.26 -10.82 5.20
CA SER A 388 7.24 -9.77 5.45
C SER A 388 8.44 -10.23 6.28
N PHE A 389 8.31 -11.26 7.10
CA PHE A 389 9.32 -11.66 8.09
C PHE A 389 10.66 -12.05 7.47
N TYR A 390 10.66 -12.78 6.36
CA TYR A 390 11.90 -13.10 5.66
C TYR A 390 12.59 -11.85 5.10
N GLY A 391 11.87 -11.04 4.32
CA GLY A 391 12.46 -9.89 3.63
C GLY A 391 13.08 -8.85 4.57
N ILE A 392 12.54 -8.70 5.77
CA ILE A 392 13.07 -7.73 6.74
C ILE A 392 14.33 -8.23 7.45
N THR A 393 14.57 -9.54 7.58
CA THR A 393 15.79 -10.05 8.23
C THR A 393 17.05 -9.65 7.48
N ALA A 394 16.99 -9.48 6.17
CA ALA A 394 18.10 -9.02 5.33
C ALA A 394 18.17 -7.49 5.19
N TYR A 395 17.15 -6.76 5.64
CA TYR A 395 17.10 -5.31 5.43
C TYR A 395 17.87 -4.55 6.52
N GLN A 396 19.02 -3.99 6.15
CA GLN A 396 19.95 -3.30 7.08
C GLN A 396 19.33 -2.11 7.84
N GLY A 397 18.25 -1.52 7.33
CA GLY A 397 17.49 -0.47 8.02
C GLY A 397 16.54 -0.98 9.09
N PHE A 398 16.43 -2.29 9.24
CA PHE A 398 15.57 -2.92 10.22
C PHE A 398 16.32 -3.22 11.52
N GLY A 399 15.79 -2.80 12.67
CA GLY A 399 16.46 -2.98 13.97
C GLY A 399 16.71 -4.43 14.39
N TRP A 400 16.04 -5.39 13.72
CA TRP A 400 16.17 -6.83 13.91
C TRP A 400 16.86 -7.52 12.71
N ALA A 401 17.56 -6.74 11.85
CA ALA A 401 18.27 -7.32 10.71
C ALA A 401 19.39 -8.27 11.17
N ASP A 402 19.46 -9.43 10.53
CA ASP A 402 20.47 -10.45 10.77
C ASP A 402 20.72 -11.25 9.48
N ILE A 403 21.87 -11.03 8.87
CA ILE A 403 22.23 -11.63 7.58
C ILE A 403 22.36 -13.15 7.69
N ASP A 404 22.83 -13.66 8.82
CA ASP A 404 22.96 -15.13 9.02
C ASP A 404 21.58 -15.79 9.04
N LEU A 405 20.59 -15.15 9.65
CA LEU A 405 19.21 -15.65 9.60
C LEU A 405 18.68 -15.65 8.16
N ALA A 406 18.86 -14.54 7.45
CA ALA A 406 18.40 -14.43 6.06
C ALA A 406 19.09 -15.48 5.16
N ALA A 407 20.40 -15.67 5.32
CA ALA A 407 21.19 -16.67 4.60
C ALA A 407 20.74 -18.10 4.95
N SER A 408 20.48 -18.37 6.24
CA SER A 408 19.99 -19.67 6.69
C SER A 408 18.61 -20.03 6.10
N ILE A 409 17.71 -19.05 6.04
CA ILE A 409 16.36 -19.25 5.46
C ILE A 409 16.47 -19.63 3.98
N THR A 410 17.28 -18.87 3.22
CA THR A 410 17.43 -19.16 1.79
C THR A 410 18.22 -20.43 1.52
N ALA A 411 19.23 -20.74 2.30
CA ALA A 411 20.01 -21.99 2.19
C ALA A 411 19.15 -23.21 2.48
N SER A 412 18.36 -23.19 3.56
CA SER A 412 17.41 -24.27 3.88
C SER A 412 16.36 -24.45 2.79
N ALA A 413 15.90 -23.36 2.18
CA ALA A 413 14.96 -23.43 1.07
C ALA A 413 15.61 -24.03 -0.19
N ARG A 414 16.85 -23.66 -0.54
CA ARG A 414 17.60 -24.28 -1.64
C ARG A 414 17.78 -25.78 -1.41
N GLU A 415 18.15 -26.18 -0.18
CA GLU A 415 18.26 -27.60 0.19
C GLU A 415 16.94 -28.35 -0.03
N ALA A 416 15.82 -27.81 0.46
CA ALA A 416 14.50 -28.42 0.30
C ALA A 416 14.09 -28.60 -1.16
N ILE A 417 14.33 -27.59 -2.01
CA ILE A 417 14.03 -27.65 -3.44
C ILE A 417 14.90 -28.71 -4.11
N ARG A 418 16.19 -28.76 -3.79
CA ARG A 418 17.12 -29.76 -4.34
C ARG A 418 16.71 -31.18 -3.95
N LEU A 419 16.40 -31.41 -2.69
CA LEU A 419 15.93 -32.71 -2.19
C LEU A 419 14.64 -33.15 -2.89
N ALA A 420 13.66 -32.24 -3.06
CA ALA A 420 12.45 -32.52 -3.79
C ALA A 420 12.71 -32.87 -5.24
N ALA A 421 13.57 -32.14 -5.95
CA ALA A 421 13.92 -32.39 -7.34
C ALA A 421 14.66 -33.73 -7.50
N PHE A 422 15.58 -34.05 -6.60
CA PHE A 422 16.27 -35.36 -6.65
C PHE A 422 15.28 -36.49 -6.37
N LYS A 423 14.34 -36.31 -5.45
CA LYS A 423 13.33 -37.34 -5.15
C LYS A 423 12.41 -37.62 -6.35
N VAL A 424 12.02 -36.55 -7.07
CA VAL A 424 11.24 -36.72 -8.31
C VAL A 424 12.05 -37.53 -9.35
N ARG A 425 13.33 -37.19 -9.54
CA ARG A 425 14.22 -37.93 -10.49
C ARG A 425 14.44 -39.38 -10.12
N GLU A 426 14.34 -39.76 -8.85
CA GLU A 426 14.41 -41.19 -8.42
C GLU A 426 13.12 -41.97 -8.73
N LEU A 427 12.02 -41.28 -9.00
CA LEU A 427 10.72 -41.88 -9.31
C LEU A 427 10.47 -42.05 -10.82
N GLU A 428 11.28 -41.39 -11.65
CA GLU A 428 11.32 -41.60 -13.11
C GLU A 428 12.09 -42.86 -13.49
#